data_9ddc6674d144dd3a9c7c8f59db2eaf64
#
_entry.id   9ddc6674d144dd3a9c7c8f59db2eaf64
#
_cell.length_a   1.000
_cell.length_b   1.000
_cell.length_c   1.000
_cell.angle_alpha   90.00
_cell.angle_beta   90.00
_cell.angle_gamma   90.00
#
_symmetry.space_group_name_H-M   'P 1'
#
loop_
_entity.id
_entity.type
_entity.pdbx_description
1 polymer ?
#
loop_
_entity_poly.entity_id
_entity_poly.type
_entity_poly.pdbx_seq_one_letter_code
_entity_poly.pdbx_strand_id
1 'polypeptide(L)'
;MSPDCLDEALVAAAQAGSSEAFSRLVERHQQALRAFLRRACGNWAQADDLAQETFLAAWSRIGRLKAGASVRAWLCGIGYNKHLSAVRSGARDRIREASYEADRETARGADAADRMALEAAMGDLPVEQRACVALCLAADFSHAEASEALGLPLGTVKSHVTRGRSRLLQALGGPDGR
;
A
#
# COMPACT_ATOMS: atom_id res chain seq x y z
N MET A 1 -22.43 10.08 -10.16
CA MET A 1 -21.79 10.69 -8.97
C MET A 1 -20.36 10.15 -8.91
N SER A 2 -19.38 11.03 -9.03
CA SER A 2 -17.97 10.60 -9.01
C SER A 2 -17.63 9.94 -7.67
N PRO A 3 -16.74 8.91 -7.65
CA PRO A 3 -16.29 8.27 -6.41
C PRO A 3 -15.80 9.27 -5.36
N ASP A 4 -15.12 10.32 -5.78
CA ASP A 4 -14.57 11.36 -4.91
C ASP A 4 -15.66 12.20 -4.21
N CYS A 5 -16.75 12.52 -4.91
CA CYS A 5 -17.86 13.29 -4.32
C CYS A 5 -18.57 12.52 -3.19
N LEU A 6 -18.64 11.18 -3.29
CA LEU A 6 -19.19 10.34 -2.22
C LEU A 6 -18.24 10.27 -1.03
N ASP A 7 -16.95 10.19 -1.26
CA ASP A 7 -15.95 10.19 -0.19
C ASP A 7 -15.94 11.52 0.58
N GLU A 8 -16.09 12.65 -0.10
CA GLU A 8 -16.20 13.98 0.56
C GLU A 8 -17.39 14.04 1.53
N ALA A 9 -18.56 13.56 1.10
CA ALA A 9 -19.74 13.54 1.96
C ALA A 9 -19.56 12.63 3.17
N LEU A 10 -18.95 11.44 2.97
CA LEU A 10 -18.66 10.49 4.04
C LEU A 10 -17.59 11.05 5.01
N VAL A 11 -16.56 11.72 4.50
CA VAL A 11 -15.54 12.38 5.32
C VAL A 11 -16.17 13.46 6.19
N ALA A 12 -16.99 14.36 5.62
CA ALA A 12 -17.66 15.40 6.38
C ALA A 12 -18.55 14.85 7.51
N ALA A 13 -19.31 13.79 7.22
CA ALA A 13 -20.13 13.12 8.23
C ALA A 13 -19.28 12.43 9.32
N ALA A 14 -18.18 11.76 8.93
CA ALA A 14 -17.26 11.14 9.87
C ALA A 14 -16.53 12.18 10.75
N GLN A 15 -16.17 13.34 10.21
CA GLN A 15 -15.62 14.47 10.96
C GLN A 15 -16.62 15.05 11.97
N ALA A 16 -17.91 14.97 11.66
CA ALA A 16 -18.99 15.33 12.59
C ALA A 16 -19.28 14.22 13.63
N GLY A 17 -18.52 13.11 13.62
CA GLY A 17 -18.62 12.03 14.61
C GLY A 17 -19.45 10.82 14.17
N SER A 18 -19.88 10.74 12.90
CA SER A 18 -20.62 9.56 12.41
C SER A 18 -19.69 8.36 12.22
N SER A 19 -19.80 7.38 13.10
CA SER A 19 -19.09 6.09 12.96
C SER A 19 -19.60 5.29 11.77
N GLU A 20 -20.87 5.41 11.41
CA GLU A 20 -21.44 4.75 10.23
C GLU A 20 -20.81 5.27 8.93
N ALA A 21 -20.66 6.59 8.81
CA ALA A 21 -20.00 7.19 7.64
C ALA A 21 -18.54 6.73 7.53
N PHE A 22 -17.83 6.62 8.66
CA PHE A 22 -16.48 6.08 8.67
C PHE A 22 -16.44 4.59 8.31
N SER A 23 -17.37 3.78 8.78
CA SER A 23 -17.47 2.36 8.39
C SER A 23 -17.63 2.21 6.88
N ARG A 24 -18.43 3.06 6.25
CA ARG A 24 -18.55 3.08 4.78
C ARG A 24 -17.24 3.47 4.08
N LEU A 25 -16.46 4.41 4.63
CA LEU A 25 -15.11 4.71 4.13
C LEU A 25 -14.19 3.49 4.24
N VAL A 26 -14.24 2.76 5.37
CA VAL A 26 -13.48 1.51 5.55
C VAL A 26 -13.86 0.48 4.48
N GLU A 27 -15.15 0.21 4.28
CA GLU A 27 -15.64 -0.74 3.27
C GLU A 27 -15.15 -0.40 1.86
N ARG A 28 -15.15 0.87 1.51
CA ARG A 28 -14.74 1.34 0.19
C ARG A 28 -13.23 1.23 -0.05
N HIS A 29 -12.43 1.47 0.98
CA HIS A 29 -10.98 1.62 0.83
C HIS A 29 -10.15 0.43 1.36
N GLN A 30 -10.75 -0.49 2.14
CA GLN A 30 -10.03 -1.59 2.77
C GLN A 30 -9.30 -2.50 1.79
N GLN A 31 -9.92 -2.81 0.65
CA GLN A 31 -9.31 -3.70 -0.33
C GLN A 31 -8.09 -3.04 -0.99
N ALA A 32 -8.21 -1.77 -1.37
CA ALA A 32 -7.10 -1.01 -1.97
C ALA A 32 -5.94 -0.82 -0.98
N LEU A 33 -6.25 -0.48 0.28
CA LEU A 33 -5.24 -0.34 1.33
C LEU A 33 -4.50 -1.65 1.61
N ARG A 34 -5.23 -2.77 1.79
CA ARG A 34 -4.62 -4.08 1.99
C ARG A 34 -3.76 -4.51 0.81
N ALA A 35 -4.25 -4.32 -0.42
CA ALA A 35 -3.49 -4.64 -1.62
C ALA A 35 -2.17 -3.84 -1.70
N PHE A 36 -2.20 -2.56 -1.35
CA PHE A 36 -0.99 -1.74 -1.24
C PHE A 36 -0.05 -2.27 -0.16
N LEU A 37 -0.55 -2.47 1.07
CA LEU A 37 0.29 -2.90 2.19
C LEU A 37 0.91 -4.28 1.96
N ARG A 38 0.17 -5.24 1.38
CA ARG A 38 0.70 -6.57 1.02
C ARG A 38 1.90 -6.46 0.10
N ARG A 39 1.84 -5.60 -0.91
CA ARG A 39 2.96 -5.36 -1.82
C ARG A 39 4.11 -4.59 -1.16
N ALA A 40 3.80 -3.62 -0.31
CA ALA A 40 4.80 -2.81 0.38
C ALA A 40 5.54 -3.58 1.48
N CYS A 41 4.84 -4.43 2.23
CA CYS A 41 5.41 -5.21 3.34
C CYS A 41 6.05 -6.52 2.88
N GLY A 42 5.54 -7.14 1.81
CA GLY A 42 5.92 -8.48 1.38
C GLY A 42 5.49 -9.59 2.35
N ASN A 43 4.52 -9.30 3.24
CA ASN A 43 3.99 -10.24 4.22
C ASN A 43 2.49 -9.96 4.45
N TRP A 44 1.66 -10.97 4.22
CA TRP A 44 0.20 -10.85 4.23
C TRP A 44 -0.37 -10.62 5.63
N ALA A 45 0.10 -11.37 6.63
CA ALA A 45 -0.35 -11.22 8.01
C ALA A 45 -0.01 -9.83 8.54
N GLN A 46 1.23 -9.37 8.34
CA GLN A 46 1.64 -8.02 8.71
C GLN A 46 0.83 -6.94 7.99
N ALA A 47 0.52 -7.15 6.72
CA ALA A 47 -0.26 -6.18 5.94
C ALA A 47 -1.69 -6.04 6.47
N ASP A 48 -2.30 -7.13 6.89
CA ASP A 48 -3.66 -7.12 7.46
C ASP A 48 -3.68 -6.44 8.83
N ASP A 49 -2.69 -6.69 9.69
CA ASP A 49 -2.54 -6.00 10.98
C ASP A 49 -2.31 -4.49 10.78
N LEU A 50 -1.41 -4.13 9.87
CA LEU A 50 -1.16 -2.73 9.53
C LEU A 50 -2.38 -2.03 8.92
N ALA A 51 -3.21 -2.75 8.16
CA ALA A 51 -4.46 -2.19 7.64
C ALA A 51 -5.44 -1.87 8.76
N GLN A 52 -5.63 -2.78 9.72
CA GLN A 52 -6.48 -2.56 10.89
C GLN A 52 -5.98 -1.35 11.72
N GLU A 53 -4.69 -1.34 12.03
CA GLU A 53 -4.07 -0.23 12.75
C GLU A 53 -4.17 1.10 11.98
N THR A 54 -4.12 1.05 10.65
CA THR A 54 -4.27 2.23 9.80
C THR A 54 -5.67 2.81 9.95
N PHE A 55 -6.71 1.99 9.92
CA PHE A 55 -8.10 2.47 10.10
C PHE A 55 -8.35 3.02 11.50
N LEU A 56 -7.80 2.39 12.54
CA LEU A 56 -7.88 2.93 13.91
C LEU A 56 -7.19 4.30 14.01
N ALA A 57 -6.01 4.44 13.43
CA ALA A 57 -5.30 5.72 13.39
C ALA A 57 -6.03 6.76 12.51
N ALA A 58 -6.65 6.33 11.41
CA ALA A 58 -7.43 7.19 10.54
C ALA A 58 -8.68 7.73 11.27
N TRP A 59 -9.41 6.87 11.99
CA TRP A 59 -10.54 7.32 12.80
C TRP A 59 -10.16 8.42 13.79
N SER A 60 -9.08 8.22 14.53
CA SER A 60 -8.60 9.23 15.50
C SER A 60 -8.10 10.52 14.87
N ARG A 61 -7.83 10.53 13.56
CA ARG A 61 -7.24 11.65 12.82
C ARG A 61 -8.13 12.20 11.71
N ILE A 62 -9.35 11.68 11.55
CA ILE A 62 -10.24 12.06 10.43
C ILE A 62 -10.51 13.56 10.41
N GLY A 63 -10.60 14.22 11.57
CA GLY A 63 -10.76 15.66 11.69
C GLY A 63 -9.60 16.49 11.09
N ARG A 64 -8.46 15.88 10.78
CA ARG A 64 -7.31 16.55 10.16
C ARG A 64 -7.26 16.37 8.64
N LEU A 65 -8.11 15.53 8.07
CA LEU A 65 -8.18 15.35 6.63
C LEU A 65 -8.77 16.62 5.99
N LYS A 66 -8.01 17.20 5.07
CA LYS A 66 -8.44 18.43 4.38
C LYS A 66 -9.55 18.11 3.38
N ALA A 67 -10.47 19.06 3.19
CA ALA A 67 -11.48 18.95 2.14
C ALA A 67 -10.80 18.78 0.77
N GLY A 68 -11.35 17.91 -0.06
CA GLY A 68 -10.81 17.59 -1.39
C GLY A 68 -9.55 16.71 -1.41
N ALA A 69 -9.00 16.32 -0.25
CA ALA A 69 -7.88 15.40 -0.21
C ALA A 69 -8.33 13.97 -0.52
N SER A 70 -7.51 13.23 -1.27
CA SER A 70 -7.77 11.82 -1.55
C SER A 70 -7.73 10.96 -0.29
N VAL A 71 -8.88 10.39 0.11
CA VAL A 71 -8.98 9.46 1.24
C VAL A 71 -8.06 8.28 1.05
N ARG A 72 -7.99 7.74 -0.18
CA ARG A 72 -7.13 6.61 -0.54
C ARG A 72 -5.65 6.94 -0.33
N ALA A 73 -5.19 8.08 -0.82
CA ALA A 73 -3.80 8.52 -0.65
C ALA A 73 -3.46 8.75 0.83
N TRP A 74 -4.36 9.37 1.57
CA TRP A 74 -4.19 9.61 3.00
C TRP A 74 -4.09 8.32 3.82
N LEU A 75 -4.96 7.35 3.56
CA LEU A 75 -4.90 6.02 4.19
C LEU A 75 -3.60 5.28 3.86
N CYS A 76 -3.18 5.28 2.58
CA CYS A 76 -1.91 4.69 2.17
C CYS A 76 -0.72 5.36 2.87
N GLY A 77 -0.75 6.69 3.05
CA GLY A 77 0.27 7.43 3.80
C GLY A 77 0.36 7.03 5.27
N ILE A 78 -0.78 6.89 5.95
CA ILE A 78 -0.81 6.40 7.35
C ILE A 78 -0.23 4.98 7.42
N GLY A 79 -0.69 4.07 6.55
CA GLY A 79 -0.24 2.68 6.53
C GLY A 79 1.26 2.56 6.23
N TYR A 80 1.76 3.34 5.28
CA TYR A 80 3.19 3.39 4.95
C TYR A 80 4.05 3.85 6.14
N ASN A 81 3.64 4.91 6.83
CA ASN A 81 4.36 5.39 8.02
C ASN A 81 4.38 4.36 9.16
N LYS A 82 3.30 3.59 9.33
CA LYS A 82 3.27 2.48 10.28
C LYS A 82 4.23 1.36 9.86
N HIS A 83 4.24 1.00 8.57
CA HIS A 83 5.18 0.03 8.03
C HIS A 83 6.64 0.46 8.24
N LEU A 84 6.99 1.72 7.94
CA LEU A 84 8.32 2.26 8.20
C LEU A 84 8.71 2.18 9.68
N SER A 85 7.77 2.48 10.58
CA SER A 85 8.00 2.38 12.02
C SER A 85 8.26 0.94 12.45
N ALA A 86 7.50 -0.02 11.93
CA ALA A 86 7.70 -1.45 12.18
C ALA A 86 9.05 -1.95 11.65
N VAL A 87 9.47 -1.49 10.47
CA VAL A 87 10.79 -1.82 9.89
C VAL A 87 11.92 -1.27 10.76
N ARG A 88 11.79 -0.02 11.24
CA ARG A 88 12.81 0.62 12.09
C ARG A 88 12.92 -0.03 13.47
N SER A 89 11.81 -0.51 14.03
CA SER A 89 11.80 -1.15 15.37
C SER A 89 12.34 -2.58 15.38
N GLY A 90 12.84 -3.10 14.25
CA GLY A 90 13.39 -4.45 14.17
C GLY A 90 12.34 -5.57 14.29
N ALA A 91 11.05 -5.24 14.21
CA ALA A 91 9.95 -6.22 14.17
C ALA A 91 10.04 -7.19 12.96
N ARG A 92 11.02 -6.98 12.08
CA ARG A 92 11.27 -7.74 10.85
C ARG A 92 11.60 -9.22 11.11
N ASP A 93 12.31 -9.53 12.19
CA ASP A 93 12.83 -10.89 12.41
C ASP A 93 11.74 -11.85 12.91
N ARG A 94 10.78 -11.35 13.70
CA ARG A 94 9.65 -12.15 14.21
C ARG A 94 8.60 -12.48 13.15
N ILE A 95 8.53 -11.71 12.08
CA ILE A 95 7.47 -11.82 11.07
C ILE A 95 7.92 -12.71 9.89
N ARG A 96 9.23 -12.86 9.68
CA ARG A 96 9.79 -13.73 8.64
C ARG A 96 9.50 -15.21 8.89
N GLU A 97 9.42 -15.63 10.14
CA GLU A 97 9.09 -17.02 10.52
C GLU A 97 7.61 -17.35 10.34
N ALA A 98 6.70 -16.38 10.55
CA ALA A 98 5.25 -16.61 10.46
C ALA A 98 4.68 -16.62 9.03
N SER A 99 5.37 -16.01 8.05
CA SER A 99 4.84 -15.89 6.68
C SER A 99 5.08 -17.11 5.78
N TYR A 100 5.92 -18.04 6.19
CA TYR A 100 6.22 -19.23 5.36
C TYR A 100 5.10 -20.27 5.34
N GLU A 101 4.19 -20.25 6.31
CA GLU A 101 3.12 -21.25 6.43
C GLU A 101 1.76 -20.83 5.85
N ALA A 102 1.46 -19.52 5.78
CA ALA A 102 0.12 -19.05 5.42
C ALA A 102 -0.13 -18.96 3.89
N ASP A 103 0.90 -18.95 3.06
CA ASP A 103 0.79 -18.63 1.62
C ASP A 103 0.68 -19.85 0.69
N ARG A 104 0.58 -21.08 1.25
CA ARG A 104 0.59 -22.31 0.43
C ARG A 104 -0.76 -22.72 -0.14
N GLU A 105 -1.86 -22.07 0.18
CA GLU A 105 -3.20 -22.62 -0.07
C GLU A 105 -3.97 -22.11 -1.29
N THR A 106 -3.51 -21.08 -2.02
CA THR A 106 -4.35 -20.44 -3.05
C THR A 106 -3.80 -20.35 -4.47
N ALA A 107 -2.71 -21.04 -4.84
CA ALA A 107 -2.17 -20.89 -6.18
C ALA A 107 -1.80 -22.24 -6.83
N ARG A 108 -2.72 -22.77 -7.62
CA ARG A 108 -2.47 -23.88 -8.57
C ARG A 108 -2.52 -23.31 -9.99
N GLY A 109 -1.38 -23.34 -10.72
CA GLY A 109 -1.29 -22.98 -12.13
C GLY A 109 -0.05 -22.17 -12.51
N ALA A 110 0.19 -21.95 -13.81
CA ALA A 110 1.30 -21.14 -14.33
C ALA A 110 1.30 -19.72 -13.77
N ASP A 111 0.12 -19.11 -13.58
CA ASP A 111 -0.06 -17.80 -12.92
C ASP A 111 0.49 -17.74 -11.49
N ALA A 112 0.67 -18.87 -10.84
CA ALA A 112 1.21 -18.94 -9.48
C ALA A 112 2.72 -18.75 -9.45
N ALA A 113 3.43 -19.33 -10.42
CA ALA A 113 4.89 -19.21 -10.54
C ALA A 113 5.26 -17.76 -10.86
N ASP A 114 4.55 -17.14 -11.79
CA ASP A 114 4.77 -15.73 -12.17
C ASP A 114 4.47 -14.77 -11.01
N ARG A 115 3.41 -15.07 -10.25
CA ARG A 115 3.10 -14.28 -9.06
C ARG A 115 4.15 -14.42 -7.97
N MET A 116 4.61 -15.64 -7.69
CA MET A 116 5.69 -15.89 -6.73
C MET A 116 7.00 -15.21 -7.15
N ALA A 117 7.33 -15.25 -8.44
CA ALA A 117 8.49 -14.56 -9.00
C ALA A 117 8.38 -13.03 -8.82
N LEU A 118 7.20 -12.47 -9.10
CA LEU A 118 6.94 -11.05 -8.87
C LEU A 118 7.02 -10.66 -7.39
N GLU A 119 6.47 -11.46 -6.50
CA GLU A 119 6.52 -11.23 -5.05
C GLU A 119 7.96 -11.29 -4.54
N ALA A 120 8.76 -12.25 -5.00
CA ALA A 120 10.19 -12.34 -4.69
C ALA A 120 10.94 -11.10 -5.20
N ALA A 121 10.75 -10.73 -6.46
CA ALA A 121 11.39 -9.57 -7.06
C ALA A 121 10.99 -8.25 -6.37
N MET A 122 9.72 -8.13 -5.95
CA MET A 122 9.25 -7.01 -5.12
C MET A 122 9.93 -7.02 -3.74
N GLY A 123 10.15 -8.22 -3.17
CA GLY A 123 10.83 -8.40 -1.89
C GLY A 123 12.26 -7.86 -1.88
N ASP A 124 12.96 -7.96 -3.01
CA ASP A 124 14.34 -7.50 -3.19
C ASP A 124 14.48 -5.98 -3.37
N LEU A 125 13.37 -5.27 -3.60
CA LEU A 125 13.40 -3.82 -3.72
C LEU A 125 13.60 -3.16 -2.33
N PRO A 126 14.37 -2.06 -2.24
CA PRO A 126 14.39 -1.20 -1.07
C PRO A 126 12.99 -0.75 -0.68
N VAL A 127 12.72 -0.58 0.61
CA VAL A 127 11.36 -0.32 1.15
C VAL A 127 10.68 0.87 0.46
N GLU A 128 11.39 1.99 0.31
CA GLU A 128 10.82 3.18 -0.36
C GLU A 128 10.54 2.94 -1.84
N GLN A 129 11.44 2.25 -2.53
CA GLN A 129 11.28 1.90 -3.94
C GLN A 129 10.10 0.96 -4.15
N ARG A 130 9.95 -0.05 -3.28
CA ARG A 130 8.84 -0.98 -3.28
C ARG A 130 7.49 -0.27 -3.08
N ALA A 131 7.42 0.66 -2.11
CA ALA A 131 6.22 1.44 -1.87
C ALA A 131 5.84 2.32 -3.08
N CYS A 132 6.81 2.99 -3.71
CA CYS A 132 6.56 3.78 -4.93
C CYS A 132 6.04 2.92 -6.08
N VAL A 133 6.65 1.75 -6.30
CA VAL A 133 6.22 0.78 -7.32
C VAL A 133 4.82 0.26 -7.01
N ALA A 134 4.53 -0.11 -5.76
CA ALA A 134 3.23 -0.62 -5.34
C ALA A 134 2.11 0.42 -5.56
N LEU A 135 2.35 1.71 -5.28
CA LEU A 135 1.36 2.75 -5.53
C LEU A 135 1.19 3.05 -7.01
N CYS A 136 2.29 3.28 -7.75
CA CYS A 136 2.20 3.80 -9.11
C CYS A 136 1.91 2.73 -10.16
N LEU A 137 2.43 1.50 -10.01
CA LEU A 137 2.27 0.44 -11.00
C LEU A 137 1.14 -0.56 -10.68
N ALA A 138 0.73 -0.67 -9.42
CA ALA A 138 -0.27 -1.66 -9.03
C ALA A 138 -1.55 -1.07 -8.40
N ALA A 139 -1.52 0.20 -8.00
CA ALA A 139 -2.66 0.89 -7.42
C ALA A 139 -3.08 2.15 -8.19
N ASP A 140 -2.54 2.36 -9.40
CA ASP A 140 -2.88 3.44 -10.32
C ASP A 140 -2.80 4.85 -9.71
N PHE A 141 -1.83 5.06 -8.80
CA PHE A 141 -1.52 6.40 -8.34
C PHE A 141 -0.65 7.14 -9.35
N SER A 142 -0.96 8.40 -9.60
CA SER A 142 0.00 9.30 -10.24
C SER A 142 1.24 9.48 -9.37
N HIS A 143 2.36 9.87 -9.98
CA HIS A 143 3.57 10.16 -9.20
C HIS A 143 3.36 11.30 -8.18
N ALA A 144 2.46 12.25 -8.46
CA ALA A 144 2.13 13.33 -7.55
C ALA A 144 1.36 12.84 -6.32
N GLU A 145 0.34 12.01 -6.52
CA GLU A 145 -0.41 11.39 -5.42
C GLU A 145 0.47 10.46 -4.58
N ALA A 146 1.35 9.69 -5.21
CA ALA A 146 2.31 8.85 -4.49
C ALA A 146 3.33 9.69 -3.70
N SER A 147 3.77 10.84 -4.24
CA SER A 147 4.63 11.80 -3.55
C SER A 147 3.97 12.34 -2.28
N GLU A 148 2.70 12.73 -2.37
CA GLU A 148 1.92 13.20 -1.23
C GLU A 148 1.69 12.08 -0.19
N ALA A 149 1.26 10.90 -0.65
CA ALA A 149 0.99 9.74 0.22
C ALA A 149 2.23 9.28 0.99
N LEU A 150 3.39 9.19 0.32
CA LEU A 150 4.63 8.68 0.92
C LEU A 150 5.46 9.76 1.62
N GLY A 151 5.12 11.04 1.43
CA GLY A 151 5.93 12.17 1.93
C GLY A 151 7.30 12.27 1.28
N LEU A 152 7.45 11.80 0.03
CA LEU A 152 8.70 11.81 -0.73
C LEU A 152 8.66 12.89 -1.81
N PRO A 153 9.81 13.52 -2.15
CA PRO A 153 9.86 14.45 -3.28
C PRO A 153 9.44 13.78 -4.59
N LEU A 154 8.71 14.49 -5.44
CA LEU A 154 8.22 13.98 -6.73
C LEU A 154 9.32 13.38 -7.61
N GLY A 155 10.49 14.02 -7.65
CA GLY A 155 11.66 13.52 -8.38
C GLY A 155 12.17 12.18 -7.84
N THR A 156 12.11 11.99 -6.51
CA THR A 156 12.46 10.74 -5.84
C THR A 156 11.49 9.64 -6.21
N VAL A 157 10.18 9.91 -6.18
CA VAL A 157 9.15 8.95 -6.58
C VAL A 157 9.36 8.50 -8.03
N LYS A 158 9.53 9.45 -8.96
CA LYS A 158 9.81 9.13 -10.38
C LYS A 158 11.04 8.23 -10.54
N SER A 159 12.13 8.55 -9.84
CA SER A 159 13.37 7.76 -9.88
C SER A 159 13.18 6.37 -9.29
N HIS A 160 12.43 6.24 -8.19
CA HIS A 160 12.12 4.96 -7.56
C HIS A 160 11.25 4.08 -8.45
N VAL A 161 10.21 4.63 -9.07
CA VAL A 161 9.33 3.91 -10.00
C VAL A 161 10.12 3.40 -11.21
N THR A 162 10.93 4.26 -11.84
CA THR A 162 11.74 3.88 -13.01
C THR A 162 12.73 2.77 -12.67
N ARG A 163 13.51 2.93 -11.59
CA ARG A 163 14.50 1.92 -11.17
C ARG A 163 13.85 0.64 -10.69
N GLY A 164 12.74 0.73 -9.97
CA GLY A 164 12.00 -0.43 -9.50
C GLY A 164 11.41 -1.23 -10.66
N ARG A 165 10.80 -0.55 -11.63
CA ARG A 165 10.29 -1.20 -12.85
C ARG A 165 11.40 -1.94 -13.60
N SER A 166 12.56 -1.30 -13.82
CA SER A 166 13.69 -1.94 -14.50
C SER A 166 14.17 -3.20 -13.78
N ARG A 167 14.28 -3.16 -12.44
CA ARG A 167 14.68 -4.33 -11.64
C ARG A 167 13.65 -5.46 -11.74
N LEU A 168 12.36 -5.15 -11.68
CA LEU A 168 11.30 -6.15 -11.82
C LEU A 168 11.33 -6.80 -13.21
N LEU A 169 11.50 -6.01 -14.28
CA LEU A 169 11.61 -6.54 -15.64
C LEU A 169 12.83 -7.47 -15.79
N GLN A 170 13.98 -7.10 -15.24
CA GLN A 170 15.16 -7.96 -15.24
C GLN A 170 14.93 -9.27 -14.47
N ALA A 171 14.33 -9.21 -13.29
CA ALA A 171 14.05 -10.39 -12.47
C ALA A 171 13.02 -11.34 -13.10
N LEU A 172 12.07 -10.79 -13.86
CA LEU A 172 11.00 -11.57 -14.54
C LEU A 172 11.36 -11.99 -15.98
N GLY A 173 12.61 -11.80 -16.39
CA GLY A 173 13.05 -12.17 -17.75
C GLY A 173 12.48 -11.32 -18.86
N GLY A 174 12.13 -10.05 -18.58
CA GLY A 174 11.62 -9.09 -19.56
C GLY A 174 12.65 -8.75 -20.67
N PRO A 175 12.19 -8.13 -21.78
CA PRO A 175 12.97 -7.98 -23.02
C PRO A 175 14.27 -7.15 -22.94
N ASP A 176 14.57 -6.52 -21.81
CA ASP A 176 15.81 -5.79 -21.56
C ASP A 176 16.90 -6.61 -20.85
N GLY A 177 16.71 -7.93 -20.73
CA GLY A 177 17.64 -8.88 -20.08
C GLY A 177 18.56 -9.61 -21.05
N ARG A 178 18.90 -9.01 -22.21
CA ARG A 178 19.95 -9.52 -23.11
C ARG A 178 20.95 -8.45 -23.44
#